data_ba6399852347c4bda111bc26f9ff5911
#
_entry.id   ba6399852347c4bda111bc26f9ff5911
#
_cell.length_a   1.000
_cell.length_b   1.000
_cell.length_c   1.000
_cell.angle_alpha   90.00
_cell.angle_beta   90.00
_cell.angle_gamma   90.00
#
_symmetry.space_group_name_H-M   'P 1'
#
loop_
_entity.id
_entity.type
_entity.pdbx_description
1 polymer ?
#
loop_
_entity_poly.entity_id
_entity_poly.type
_entity_poly.pdbx_seq_one_letter_code
_entity_poly.pdbx_strand_id
1 'polypeptide(L)'
;MHLHKNAAKYMPLCCSFPLSHPSRRTFLGLTGGSVLTASFGMVASGAMAATGHYEAMVLSCIDPRFQDLVDKQQAKDGLLGKYSAFTIAGASIAVVAPAFKEWHKTFWDNLGASIQLHNIKKVIVVNHRDCGAAK
;
A
#
# COMPACT_ATOMS: atom_id res chain seq x y z
N MET A 1 7.68 -12.50 25.52
CA MET A 1 6.48 -12.84 24.76
C MET A 1 5.27 -12.13 25.37
N HIS A 2 5.21 -10.77 25.24
CA HIS A 2 4.14 -9.92 25.80
C HIS A 2 3.95 -8.68 24.95
N LEU A 3 3.43 -8.83 23.71
CA LEU A 3 3.30 -7.71 22.75
C LEU A 3 1.91 -7.55 22.12
N HIS A 4 0.84 -8.14 22.67
CA HIS A 4 -0.47 -8.10 22.02
C HIS A 4 -1.62 -7.40 22.78
N LYS A 5 -1.37 -6.63 23.84
CA LYS A 5 -2.49 -6.05 24.62
C LYS A 5 -2.77 -4.56 24.38
N ASN A 6 -1.99 -3.81 23.62
CA ASN A 6 -2.15 -2.35 23.48
C ASN A 6 -2.40 -1.82 22.06
N ALA A 7 -2.54 -2.66 21.05
CA ALA A 7 -2.78 -2.18 19.68
C ALA A 7 -4.19 -1.59 19.47
N ALA A 8 -5.16 -1.96 20.29
CA ALA A 8 -6.56 -1.52 20.13
C ALA A 8 -6.83 -0.07 20.58
N LYS A 9 -5.90 0.59 21.26
CA LYS A 9 -6.15 1.91 21.89
C LYS A 9 -5.90 3.11 20.97
N TYR A 10 -5.33 2.90 19.79
CA TYR A 10 -4.91 3.98 18.87
C TYR A 10 -5.53 3.93 17.48
N MET A 11 -6.59 3.14 17.27
CA MET A 11 -7.33 3.20 16.02
C MET A 11 -8.38 4.31 16.10
N PRO A 12 -8.29 5.38 15.29
CA PRO A 12 -9.40 6.29 15.11
C PRO A 12 -10.56 5.54 14.44
N LEU A 13 -11.78 5.89 14.84
CA LEU A 13 -13.07 5.21 14.53
C LEU A 13 -13.44 5.05 13.05
N CYS A 14 -12.62 5.43 12.10
CA CYS A 14 -13.03 5.42 10.69
C CYS A 14 -12.74 4.12 9.91
N CYS A 15 -12.18 3.08 10.53
CA CYS A 15 -11.87 1.82 9.83
C CYS A 15 -12.19 0.56 10.62
N SER A 16 -13.32 0.54 11.37
CA SER A 16 -13.85 -0.71 11.92
C SER A 16 -14.59 -1.49 10.83
N PHE A 17 -13.86 -1.98 9.83
CA PHE A 17 -14.40 -3.05 8.99
C PHE A 17 -14.21 -4.38 9.70
N PRO A 18 -15.30 -5.13 10.01
CA PRO A 18 -15.14 -6.50 10.44
C PRO A 18 -14.46 -7.27 9.31
N LEU A 19 -13.32 -7.88 9.59
CA LEU A 19 -12.60 -8.80 8.70
C LEU A 19 -13.36 -10.14 8.59
N SER A 20 -14.66 -10.09 8.32
CA SER A 20 -15.39 -11.24 7.85
C SER A 20 -15.28 -11.27 6.32
N HIS A 21 -14.34 -12.06 5.81
CA HIS A 21 -14.32 -12.36 4.39
C HIS A 21 -15.64 -13.00 3.98
N PRO A 22 -16.48 -12.36 3.14
CA PRO A 22 -17.64 -13.04 2.59
C PRO A 22 -17.12 -14.21 1.76
N SER A 23 -17.54 -15.42 2.14
CA SER A 23 -17.24 -16.62 1.38
C SER A 23 -17.74 -16.42 -0.06
N ARG A 24 -16.96 -16.83 -1.06
CA ARG A 24 -17.34 -16.79 -2.49
C ARG A 24 -18.69 -17.46 -2.79
N ARG A 25 -19.21 -18.27 -1.86
CA ARG A 25 -20.52 -18.94 -1.97
C ARG A 25 -21.70 -18.04 -1.63
N THR A 26 -21.51 -16.94 -0.89
CA THR A 26 -22.60 -16.02 -0.51
C THR A 26 -22.93 -15.04 -1.62
N PHE A 27 -22.06 -14.87 -2.62
CA PHE A 27 -22.28 -13.93 -3.73
C PHE A 27 -23.19 -14.49 -4.84
N LEU A 28 -23.39 -15.80 -4.90
CA LEU A 28 -24.17 -16.46 -5.96
C LEU A 28 -25.61 -16.81 -5.57
N GLY A 29 -26.06 -16.44 -4.36
CA GLY A 29 -27.37 -16.83 -3.81
C GLY A 29 -28.50 -15.81 -4.01
N LEU A 30 -28.32 -14.69 -4.69
CA LEU A 30 -29.34 -13.63 -4.80
C LEU A 30 -29.83 -13.41 -6.23
N THR A 31 -30.07 -14.51 -7.00
CA THR A 31 -30.74 -14.42 -8.28
C THR A 31 -32.02 -15.30 -8.25
N GLY A 32 -33.08 -14.72 -7.72
CA GLY A 32 -34.40 -15.35 -7.78
C GLY A 32 -35.48 -14.44 -7.23
N GLY A 33 -36.11 -13.64 -8.09
CA GLY A 33 -37.41 -13.01 -7.73
C GLY A 33 -37.63 -11.61 -8.29
N SER A 34 -38.41 -11.60 -9.39
CA SER A 34 -39.34 -10.52 -9.81
C SER A 34 -38.80 -9.28 -10.47
N VAL A 35 -39.10 -9.22 -11.73
CA VAL A 35 -39.03 -8.10 -12.69
C VAL A 35 -39.81 -6.91 -12.20
N LEU A 36 -39.13 -5.77 -12.03
CA LEU A 36 -39.66 -4.43 -12.20
C LEU A 36 -38.62 -3.60 -12.94
N THR A 37 -38.88 -3.34 -14.20
CA THR A 37 -38.10 -2.52 -15.10
C THR A 37 -38.11 -1.05 -14.64
N ALA A 38 -37.10 -0.66 -13.86
CA ALA A 38 -36.69 0.72 -13.75
C ALA A 38 -35.32 0.84 -14.41
N SER A 39 -35.33 1.47 -15.59
CA SER A 39 -34.11 1.79 -16.34
C SER A 39 -33.29 2.82 -15.57
N PHE A 40 -32.59 2.38 -14.55
CA PHE A 40 -31.50 3.15 -13.96
C PHE A 40 -30.27 2.93 -14.85
N GLY A 41 -29.95 3.94 -15.63
CA GLY A 41 -28.69 4.00 -16.36
C GLY A 41 -27.54 3.83 -15.36
N MET A 42 -27.03 2.61 -15.23
CA MET A 42 -25.74 2.35 -14.58
C MET A 42 -24.68 3.00 -15.47
N VAL A 43 -24.33 4.23 -15.15
CA VAL A 43 -23.02 4.76 -15.53
C VAL A 43 -22.01 3.84 -14.84
N ALA A 44 -21.54 2.82 -15.55
CA ALA A 44 -20.34 2.11 -15.17
C ALA A 44 -19.23 3.15 -15.15
N SER A 45 -18.97 3.72 -13.96
CA SER A 45 -17.74 4.45 -13.71
C SER A 45 -16.63 3.42 -13.88
N GLY A 46 -16.13 3.29 -15.11
CA GLY A 46 -14.92 2.52 -15.37
C GLY A 46 -13.86 3.05 -14.41
N ALA A 47 -13.40 2.21 -13.49
CA ALA A 47 -12.22 2.50 -12.72
C ALA A 47 -11.09 2.66 -13.72
N MET A 48 -10.87 3.88 -14.18
CA MET A 48 -9.68 4.24 -14.96
C MET A 48 -8.51 3.97 -14.03
N ALA A 49 -7.76 2.92 -14.30
CA ALA A 49 -6.45 2.77 -13.70
C ALA A 49 -5.74 4.10 -13.93
N ALA A 50 -5.29 4.73 -12.85
CA ALA A 50 -4.63 6.02 -12.93
C ALA A 50 -3.29 5.82 -13.67
N THR A 51 -3.35 5.84 -15.01
CA THR A 51 -2.17 5.91 -15.86
C THR A 51 -1.68 7.35 -15.81
N GLY A 52 -0.83 7.63 -14.83
CA GLY A 52 -0.23 8.96 -14.63
C GLY A 52 1.27 8.91 -14.87
N HIS A 53 1.83 10.06 -15.19
CA HIS A 53 3.28 10.25 -15.14
C HIS A 53 3.66 10.66 -13.72
N TYR A 54 4.15 9.71 -12.95
CA TYR A 54 4.66 9.95 -11.61
C TYR A 54 6.19 10.03 -11.64
N GLU A 55 6.79 10.57 -10.58
CA GLU A 55 8.22 10.88 -10.56
C GLU A 55 9.06 9.69 -10.08
N ALA A 56 8.60 9.03 -9.01
CA ALA A 56 9.41 8.08 -8.27
C ALA A 56 8.61 6.97 -7.59
N MET A 57 9.31 5.93 -7.14
CA MET A 57 8.92 5.12 -6.00
C MET A 57 9.76 5.54 -4.78
N VAL A 58 9.13 5.72 -3.64
CA VAL A 58 9.80 5.97 -2.35
C VAL A 58 9.77 4.70 -1.53
N LEU A 59 10.94 4.12 -1.29
CA LEU A 59 11.15 2.96 -0.43
C LEU A 59 11.59 3.44 0.95
N SER A 60 10.81 3.16 1.99
CA SER A 60 11.09 3.57 3.37
C SER A 60 10.91 2.43 4.37
N CYS A 61 11.45 2.62 5.59
CA CYS A 61 11.22 1.69 6.69
C CYS A 61 9.82 1.86 7.29
N ILE A 62 9.24 0.78 7.83
CA ILE A 62 7.96 0.83 8.56
C ILE A 62 8.06 1.52 9.93
N ASP A 63 9.25 1.91 10.38
CA ASP A 63 9.45 2.51 11.70
C ASP A 63 8.61 3.79 11.86
N PRO A 64 7.69 3.85 12.84
CA PRO A 64 6.75 4.96 12.97
C PRO A 64 7.44 6.29 13.32
N ARG A 65 8.66 6.25 13.88
CA ARG A 65 9.42 7.45 14.24
C ARG A 65 9.81 8.29 13.01
N PHE A 66 9.83 7.68 11.84
CA PHE A 66 10.35 8.30 10.61
C PHE A 66 9.29 8.59 9.55
N GLN A 67 8.03 8.14 9.71
CA GLN A 67 6.99 8.34 8.69
C GLN A 67 6.76 9.82 8.40
N ASP A 68 6.57 10.63 9.43
CA ASP A 68 6.37 12.08 9.28
C ASP A 68 7.59 12.78 8.66
N LEU A 69 8.80 12.32 8.96
CA LEU A 69 10.03 12.88 8.38
C LEU A 69 10.15 12.52 6.88
N VAL A 70 9.75 11.30 6.50
CA VAL A 70 9.70 10.89 5.09
C VAL A 70 8.72 11.77 4.34
N ASP A 71 7.50 11.94 4.85
CA ASP A 71 6.48 12.76 4.20
C ASP A 71 6.91 14.22 4.06
N LYS A 72 7.49 14.81 5.11
CA LYS A 72 8.03 16.17 5.07
C LYS A 72 9.15 16.33 4.05
N GLN A 73 10.02 15.33 3.92
CA GLN A 73 11.08 15.38 2.91
C GLN A 73 10.48 15.29 1.51
N GLN A 74 9.51 14.39 1.27
CA GLN A 74 8.85 14.30 -0.03
C GLN A 74 8.08 15.60 -0.36
N ALA A 75 7.47 16.24 0.63
CA ALA A 75 6.83 17.55 0.46
C ALA A 75 7.82 18.61 0.03
N LYS A 76 8.97 18.68 0.72
CA LYS A 76 10.07 19.61 0.39
C LYS A 76 10.62 19.42 -1.01
N ASP A 77 10.71 18.15 -1.44
CA ASP A 77 11.19 17.78 -2.77
C ASP A 77 10.12 17.93 -3.87
N GLY A 78 8.93 18.42 -3.54
CA GLY A 78 7.82 18.64 -4.48
C GLY A 78 7.21 17.35 -5.03
N LEU A 79 7.35 16.24 -4.29
CA LEU A 79 6.93 14.91 -4.72
C LEU A 79 5.57 14.47 -4.18
N LEU A 80 4.90 15.26 -3.32
CA LEU A 80 3.58 14.89 -2.82
C LEU A 80 2.60 14.65 -3.97
N GLY A 81 1.92 13.50 -3.93
CA GLY A 81 1.02 13.07 -5.00
C GLY A 81 1.70 12.62 -6.30
N LYS A 82 3.04 12.56 -6.33
CA LYS A 82 3.83 12.21 -7.53
C LYS A 82 4.72 10.99 -7.34
N TYR A 83 4.55 10.21 -6.29
CA TYR A 83 5.34 9.01 -6.05
C TYR A 83 4.49 7.83 -5.59
N SER A 84 4.97 6.62 -5.88
CA SER A 84 4.45 5.38 -5.31
C SER A 84 5.18 5.11 -3.99
N ALA A 85 4.45 4.93 -2.90
CA ALA A 85 5.04 4.59 -1.61
C ALA A 85 5.21 3.06 -1.48
N PHE A 86 6.39 2.61 -1.06
CA PHE A 86 6.63 1.24 -0.65
C PHE A 86 7.34 1.22 0.70
N THR A 87 6.67 0.68 1.71
CA THR A 87 7.16 0.72 3.10
C THR A 87 7.35 -0.71 3.61
N ILE A 88 8.57 -1.03 4.04
CA ILE A 88 8.96 -2.37 4.52
C ILE A 88 9.98 -2.25 5.65
N ALA A 89 9.98 -3.20 6.60
CA ALA A 89 10.95 -3.21 7.70
C ALA A 89 12.39 -3.25 7.16
N GLY A 90 13.21 -2.25 7.52
CA GLY A 90 14.61 -2.18 7.07
C GLY A 90 14.84 -1.51 5.71
N ALA A 91 13.78 -1.05 5.02
CA ALA A 91 13.89 -0.39 3.72
C ALA A 91 14.83 -1.12 2.74
N SER A 92 15.98 -0.54 2.38
CA SER A 92 16.91 -1.15 1.42
C SER A 92 17.45 -2.51 1.86
N ILE A 93 17.66 -2.72 3.15
CA ILE A 93 18.16 -4.00 3.68
C ILE A 93 17.17 -5.12 3.39
N ALA A 94 15.87 -4.86 3.57
CA ALA A 94 14.81 -5.84 3.33
C ALA A 94 14.71 -6.31 1.87
N VAL A 95 15.15 -5.49 0.93
CA VAL A 95 14.99 -5.79 -0.51
C VAL A 95 16.25 -6.31 -1.18
N VAL A 96 17.39 -6.36 -0.45
CA VAL A 96 18.66 -6.87 -0.98
C VAL A 96 19.37 -7.87 -0.08
N ALA A 97 19.16 -7.85 1.25
CA ALA A 97 19.90 -8.70 2.17
C ALA A 97 19.40 -10.16 2.13
N PRO A 98 20.31 -11.16 2.16
CA PRO A 98 19.93 -12.58 2.11
C PRO A 98 18.96 -13.00 3.23
N ALA A 99 19.05 -12.37 4.40
CA ALA A 99 18.17 -12.65 5.53
C ALA A 99 16.67 -12.38 5.23
N PHE A 100 16.38 -11.55 4.24
CA PHE A 100 15.01 -11.17 3.84
C PHE A 100 14.65 -11.65 2.44
N LYS A 101 15.30 -12.68 1.94
CA LYS A 101 15.15 -13.19 0.57
C LYS A 101 13.69 -13.38 0.15
N GLU A 102 12.83 -13.83 1.07
CA GLU A 102 11.41 -14.07 0.80
C GLU A 102 10.64 -12.76 0.47
N TRP A 103 11.17 -11.61 0.86
CA TRP A 103 10.53 -10.31 0.61
C TRP A 103 11.00 -9.65 -0.70
N HIS A 104 12.13 -10.11 -1.25
CA HIS A 104 12.72 -9.49 -2.45
C HIS A 104 11.74 -9.47 -3.61
N LYS A 105 11.11 -10.60 -3.90
CA LYS A 105 10.18 -10.72 -5.02
C LYS A 105 9.03 -9.70 -4.91
N THR A 106 8.46 -9.52 -3.72
CA THR A 106 7.36 -8.58 -3.50
C THR A 106 7.77 -7.15 -3.86
N PHE A 107 8.94 -6.72 -3.44
CA PHE A 107 9.44 -5.39 -3.79
C PHE A 107 9.64 -5.24 -5.31
N TRP A 108 10.35 -6.18 -5.92
CA TRP A 108 10.69 -6.09 -7.35
C TRP A 108 9.46 -6.18 -8.25
N ASP A 109 8.45 -6.96 -7.88
CA ASP A 109 7.17 -7.02 -8.60
C ASP A 109 6.41 -5.68 -8.48
N ASN A 110 6.36 -5.07 -7.29
CA ASN A 110 5.72 -3.76 -7.10
C ASN A 110 6.47 -2.63 -7.82
N LEU A 111 7.80 -2.68 -7.86
CA LEU A 111 8.59 -1.74 -8.63
C LEU A 111 8.30 -1.88 -10.13
N GLY A 112 8.24 -3.11 -10.64
CA GLY A 112 7.87 -3.39 -12.02
C GLY A 112 6.48 -2.85 -12.37
N ALA A 113 5.49 -3.07 -11.49
CA ALA A 113 4.15 -2.52 -11.65
C ALA A 113 4.15 -0.98 -11.65
N SER A 114 4.91 -0.35 -10.76
CA SER A 114 5.02 1.12 -10.71
C SER A 114 5.69 1.70 -11.95
N ILE A 115 6.67 1.01 -12.53
CA ILE A 115 7.27 1.42 -13.81
C ILE A 115 6.24 1.35 -14.94
N GLN A 116 5.48 0.25 -15.01
CA GLN A 116 4.51 0.02 -16.08
C GLN A 116 3.28 0.93 -15.99
N LEU A 117 2.72 1.10 -14.80
CA LEU A 117 1.47 1.82 -14.59
C LEU A 117 1.69 3.32 -14.38
N HIS A 118 2.75 3.68 -13.69
CA HIS A 118 3.02 5.05 -13.25
C HIS A 118 4.15 5.73 -14.03
N ASN A 119 4.86 4.98 -14.88
CA ASN A 119 5.98 5.49 -15.69
C ASN A 119 7.05 6.22 -14.86
N ILE A 120 7.30 5.73 -13.64
CA ILE A 120 8.31 6.32 -12.74
C ILE A 120 9.72 6.23 -13.34
N LYS A 121 10.58 7.17 -12.97
CA LYS A 121 11.94 7.28 -13.52
C LYS A 121 13.04 6.98 -12.49
N LYS A 122 12.70 6.96 -11.21
CA LYS A 122 13.67 6.79 -10.12
C LYS A 122 13.07 6.07 -8.92
N VAL A 123 13.93 5.46 -8.12
CA VAL A 123 13.62 4.97 -6.79
C VAL A 123 14.37 5.83 -5.78
N ILE A 124 13.65 6.35 -4.80
CA ILE A 124 14.22 7.08 -3.67
C ILE A 124 14.20 6.14 -2.48
N VAL A 125 15.35 5.91 -1.88
CA VAL A 125 15.48 5.02 -0.72
C VAL A 125 15.78 5.83 0.53
N VAL A 126 14.91 5.70 1.53
CA VAL A 126 15.06 6.37 2.82
C VAL A 126 15.40 5.34 3.89
N ASN A 127 16.66 5.31 4.27
CA ASN A 127 17.15 4.52 5.40
C ASN A 127 17.30 5.40 6.64
N HIS A 128 17.30 4.78 7.81
CA HIS A 128 17.56 5.48 9.06
C HIS A 128 18.54 4.69 9.94
N ARG A 129 19.16 5.38 10.90
CA ARG A 129 20.00 4.74 11.91
C ARG A 129 19.15 3.98 12.93
N ASP A 130 19.77 3.04 13.63
CA ASP A 130 19.14 2.22 14.67
C ASP A 130 17.89 1.46 14.19
N CYS A 131 17.91 1.02 12.95
CA CYS A 131 16.88 0.18 12.40
C CYS A 131 16.93 -1.22 13.03
N GLY A 132 15.80 -1.68 13.61
CA GLY A 132 15.72 -3.01 14.22
C GLY A 132 15.94 -4.16 13.24
N ALA A 133 15.67 -3.97 11.96
CA ALA A 133 15.90 -4.97 10.92
C ALA A 133 17.37 -5.05 10.46
N ALA A 134 18.22 -4.11 10.90
CA ALA A 134 19.65 -4.04 10.55
C ALA A 134 20.57 -4.60 11.65
N LYS A 135 20.01 -5.16 12.75
CA LYS A 135 20.74 -5.68 13.90
C LYS A 135 20.96 -7.18 13.83
#